data_4a5ef73cbca6121adfb70aee3690cf1e
#
_entry.id   4a5ef73cbca6121adfb70aee3690cf1e
#
_cell.length_a   1.000
_cell.length_b   1.000
_cell.length_c   1.000
_cell.angle_alpha   90.00
_cell.angle_beta   90.00
_cell.angle_gamma   90.00
#
_symmetry.space_group_name_H-M   'P 1'
#
loop_
_entity.id
_entity.type
_entity.pdbx_description
1 polymer ?
#
loop_
_entity_poly.entity_id
_entity_poly.type
_entity_poly.pdbx_seq_one_letter_code
_entity_poly.pdbx_strand_id
1 'polypeptide(L)'
;TGGSTGEPLTFYLDRRRQAYDQAARMRSHRWFGVELGDCEVMLWGSPIEQSRTDRLRGIRDRLFNQHLLDAFQMSAARMDRYLDEWDRLRPTALFGYPSSIALFVRHARTRNRSLNRARLRAVFVTGEVCYAQDRKAMEDYFGVPVADGYGSREAGFIAHQCQHGGMHMTAENVIVEILCDGQEAAAEESGEIVVTHLDAYGMPFIRYRTGDVGRLLPVRCRCGRGLPL
;
A
#
# COMPACT_ATOMS: atom_id res chain seq x y z
N THR A 1 -2.39 -2.42 -16.42
CA THR A 1 -2.94 -3.13 -15.27
C THR A 1 -3.72 -4.35 -15.74
N GLY A 2 -3.60 -5.45 -15.01
CA GLY A 2 -4.36 -6.66 -15.34
C GLY A 2 -5.77 -6.65 -14.73
N GLY A 3 -6.57 -5.61 -14.98
CA GLY A 3 -7.88 -5.40 -14.37
C GLY A 3 -8.79 -6.63 -14.31
N SER A 4 -9.86 -6.59 -13.54
CA SER A 4 -10.85 -7.67 -13.36
C SER A 4 -11.52 -8.11 -14.67
N THR A 5 -11.46 -7.31 -15.72
CA THR A 5 -12.02 -7.57 -17.05
C THR A 5 -11.07 -8.33 -18.00
N GLY A 6 -9.80 -8.56 -17.59
CA GLY A 6 -8.81 -9.29 -18.40
C GLY A 6 -8.12 -8.50 -19.52
N GLU A 7 -8.57 -7.29 -19.82
CA GLU A 7 -7.89 -6.40 -20.77
C GLU A 7 -6.97 -5.41 -20.03
N PRO A 8 -5.64 -5.43 -20.27
CA PRO A 8 -4.72 -4.52 -19.58
C PRO A 8 -4.91 -3.09 -20.05
N LEU A 9 -5.17 -2.17 -19.13
CA LEU A 9 -5.12 -0.74 -19.41
C LEU A 9 -3.66 -0.27 -19.50
N THR A 10 -3.29 0.36 -20.62
CA THR A 10 -1.99 1.02 -20.80
C THR A 10 -2.14 2.52 -20.60
N PHE A 11 -1.35 3.11 -19.71
CA PHE A 11 -1.38 4.55 -19.46
C PHE A 11 0.00 5.09 -19.07
N TYR A 12 0.17 6.40 -19.12
CA TYR A 12 1.41 7.07 -18.84
C TYR A 12 1.36 7.76 -17.48
N LEU A 13 2.45 7.62 -16.72
CA LEU A 13 2.66 8.32 -15.45
C LEU A 13 3.73 9.39 -15.66
N ASP A 14 3.38 10.65 -15.48
CA ASP A 14 4.35 11.73 -15.48
C ASP A 14 5.12 11.81 -14.14
N ARG A 15 6.22 12.56 -14.14
CA ARG A 15 7.09 12.68 -12.96
C ARG A 15 6.41 13.38 -11.80
N ARG A 16 5.52 14.35 -12.10
CA ARG A 16 4.81 15.11 -11.09
C ARG A 16 3.89 14.20 -10.30
N ARG A 17 3.06 13.44 -11.00
CA ARG A 17 2.18 12.44 -10.38
C ARG A 17 2.95 11.45 -9.52
N GLN A 18 4.04 10.88 -10.05
CA GLN A 18 4.86 9.94 -9.28
C GLN A 18 5.43 10.56 -7.99
N ALA A 19 5.82 11.85 -8.04
CA ALA A 19 6.32 12.56 -6.86
C ALA A 19 5.22 12.76 -5.81
N TYR A 20 3.99 13.13 -6.21
CA TYR A 20 2.86 13.27 -5.31
C TYR A 20 2.44 11.94 -4.69
N ASP A 21 2.36 10.85 -5.48
CA ASP A 21 2.07 9.50 -4.98
C ASP A 21 3.09 9.07 -3.91
N GLN A 22 4.39 9.32 -4.14
CA GLN A 22 5.43 9.03 -3.15
C GLN A 22 5.30 9.90 -1.91
N ALA A 23 5.00 11.18 -2.05
CA ALA A 23 4.80 12.09 -0.93
C ALA A 23 3.60 11.66 -0.06
N ALA A 24 2.49 11.25 -0.68
CA ALA A 24 1.31 10.72 0.00
C ALA A 24 1.64 9.46 0.83
N ARG A 25 2.38 8.52 0.22
CA ARG A 25 2.86 7.32 0.90
C ARG A 25 3.77 7.67 2.09
N MET A 26 4.79 8.52 1.88
CA MET A 26 5.70 8.94 2.95
C MET A 26 4.95 9.62 4.09
N ARG A 27 3.98 10.49 3.79
CA ARG A 27 3.15 11.13 4.80
C ARG A 27 2.39 10.12 5.65
N SER A 28 1.77 9.11 5.03
CA SER A 28 1.05 8.07 5.77
C SER A 28 1.98 7.21 6.63
N HIS A 29 3.20 6.90 6.18
CA HIS A 29 4.22 6.19 6.94
C HIS A 29 4.66 6.99 8.18
N ARG A 30 4.78 8.32 8.05
CA ARG A 30 5.10 9.22 9.18
C ARG A 30 4.06 9.18 10.29
N TRP A 31 2.81 8.86 10.01
CA TRP A 31 1.80 8.67 11.06
C TRP A 31 2.16 7.54 12.03
N PHE A 32 2.99 6.61 11.61
CA PHE A 32 3.51 5.49 12.39
C PHE A 32 4.96 5.71 12.84
N GLY A 33 5.49 6.90 12.65
CA GLY A 33 6.86 7.26 13.01
C GLY A 33 7.93 6.66 12.09
N VAL A 34 7.56 6.27 10.88
CA VAL A 34 8.50 5.83 9.83
C VAL A 34 8.88 7.03 8.97
N GLU A 35 10.17 7.33 8.92
CA GLU A 35 10.70 8.51 8.23
C GLU A 35 11.43 8.12 6.94
N LEU A 36 11.67 9.11 6.08
CA LEU A 36 12.46 8.94 4.87
C LEU A 36 13.90 8.52 5.23
N GLY A 37 14.37 7.42 4.62
CA GLY A 37 15.69 6.85 4.90
C GLY A 37 15.69 5.77 5.97
N ASP A 38 14.59 5.57 6.68
CA ASP A 38 14.41 4.38 7.51
C ASP A 38 14.45 3.12 6.65
N CYS A 39 14.98 2.03 7.22
CA CYS A 39 15.07 0.76 6.50
C CYS A 39 13.67 0.19 6.26
N GLU A 40 13.27 0.08 5.00
CA GLU A 40 12.00 -0.52 4.60
C GLU A 40 12.24 -1.79 3.80
N VAL A 41 11.65 -2.89 4.24
CA VAL A 41 11.55 -4.11 3.44
C VAL A 41 10.24 -4.08 2.67
N MET A 42 10.32 -4.30 1.36
CA MET A 42 9.17 -4.30 0.47
C MET A 42 8.96 -5.72 -0.07
N LEU A 43 7.91 -6.40 0.39
CA LEU A 43 7.46 -7.67 -0.19
C LEU A 43 6.49 -7.37 -1.33
N TRP A 44 7.07 -7.06 -2.49
CA TRP A 44 6.38 -6.45 -3.62
C TRP A 44 6.89 -7.01 -4.95
N GLY A 45 6.25 -6.64 -6.03
CA GLY A 45 6.68 -6.95 -7.38
C GLY A 45 5.52 -7.17 -8.32
N SER A 46 5.83 -7.18 -9.61
CA SER A 46 4.89 -7.56 -10.66
C SER A 46 5.70 -8.15 -11.81
N PRO A 47 5.25 -9.23 -12.46
CA PRO A 47 5.88 -9.76 -13.66
C PRO A 47 6.01 -8.73 -14.79
N ILE A 48 5.14 -7.71 -14.80
CA ILE A 48 5.08 -6.63 -15.79
C ILE A 48 6.16 -5.55 -15.52
N GLU A 49 6.71 -5.48 -14.31
CA GLU A 49 7.66 -4.44 -13.90
C GLU A 49 9.12 -4.79 -14.15
N GLN A 50 9.44 -5.98 -14.66
CA GLN A 50 10.79 -6.37 -15.05
C GLN A 50 11.18 -5.67 -16.34
N SER A 51 11.80 -4.49 -16.25
CA SER A 51 12.26 -3.70 -17.37
C SER A 51 13.75 -3.35 -17.27
N ARG A 52 14.34 -2.88 -18.40
CA ARG A 52 15.75 -2.45 -18.50
C ARG A 52 16.17 -1.34 -17.53
N THR A 53 15.23 -0.75 -16.79
CA THR A 53 15.48 0.30 -15.79
C THR A 53 15.83 -0.22 -14.38
N ASP A 54 15.95 -1.55 -14.20
CA ASP A 54 16.15 -2.17 -12.89
C ASP A 54 17.45 -1.72 -12.17
N ARG A 55 18.50 -1.38 -12.92
CA ARG A 55 19.75 -0.87 -12.32
C ARG A 55 19.55 0.52 -11.69
N LEU A 56 18.86 1.44 -12.36
CA LEU A 56 18.58 2.79 -11.83
C LEU A 56 17.61 2.70 -10.65
N ARG A 57 16.62 1.80 -10.73
CA ARG A 57 15.71 1.52 -9.62
C ARG A 57 16.47 0.98 -8.41
N GLY A 58 17.38 0.03 -8.60
CA GLY A 58 18.20 -0.51 -7.52
C GLY A 58 19.09 0.55 -6.84
N ILE A 59 19.63 1.51 -7.59
CA ILE A 59 20.38 2.65 -7.01
C ILE A 59 19.46 3.54 -6.20
N ARG A 60 18.29 3.90 -6.75
CA ARG A 60 17.28 4.71 -6.05
C ARG A 60 16.85 4.02 -4.76
N ASP A 61 16.48 2.75 -4.81
CA ASP A 61 15.97 2.00 -3.67
C ASP A 61 17.05 1.92 -2.56
N ARG A 62 18.31 1.77 -2.95
CA ARG A 62 19.43 1.80 -2.01
C ARG A 62 19.64 3.16 -1.37
N LEU A 63 19.45 4.26 -2.12
CA LEU A 63 19.51 5.63 -1.57
C LEU A 63 18.38 5.90 -0.57
N PHE A 64 17.20 5.33 -0.81
CA PHE A 64 16.06 5.41 0.10
C PHE A 64 16.03 4.33 1.18
N ASN A 65 17.08 3.50 1.27
CA ASN A 65 17.16 2.37 2.20
C ASN A 65 15.97 1.40 2.07
N GLN A 66 15.53 1.17 0.83
CA GLN A 66 14.43 0.26 0.49
C GLN A 66 14.99 -1.04 -0.06
N HIS A 67 14.49 -2.17 0.43
CA HIS A 67 14.94 -3.51 0.08
C HIS A 67 13.77 -4.33 -0.47
N LEU A 68 13.82 -4.62 -1.77
CA LEU A 68 12.77 -5.35 -2.46
C LEU A 68 12.97 -6.87 -2.32
N LEU A 69 11.95 -7.54 -1.81
CA LEU A 69 11.78 -8.99 -1.81
C LEU A 69 10.67 -9.35 -2.80
N ASP A 70 10.93 -10.25 -3.74
CA ASP A 70 9.99 -10.60 -4.81
C ASP A 70 8.80 -11.40 -4.27
N ALA A 71 7.62 -10.78 -4.26
CA ALA A 71 6.38 -11.39 -3.79
C ALA A 71 5.79 -12.45 -4.75
N PHE A 72 6.26 -12.53 -5.99
CA PHE A 72 5.79 -13.50 -6.99
C PHE A 72 6.61 -14.79 -7.03
N GLN A 73 7.73 -14.83 -6.33
CA GLN A 73 8.61 -16.00 -6.27
C GLN A 73 8.88 -16.42 -4.83
N MET A 74 7.84 -16.75 -4.10
CA MET A 74 7.88 -17.10 -2.67
C MET A 74 7.97 -18.62 -2.45
N SER A 75 8.96 -19.28 -3.08
CA SER A 75 9.27 -20.67 -2.72
C SER A 75 9.84 -20.77 -1.30
N ALA A 76 9.71 -21.94 -0.65
CA ALA A 76 10.22 -22.16 0.70
C ALA A 76 11.70 -21.76 0.84
N ALA A 77 12.54 -22.16 -0.11
CA ALA A 77 13.97 -21.83 -0.10
C ALA A 77 14.25 -20.32 -0.28
N ARG A 78 13.37 -19.58 -1.01
CA ARG A 78 13.48 -18.12 -1.10
C ARG A 78 13.03 -17.46 0.18
N MET A 79 11.93 -17.91 0.74
CA MET A 79 11.43 -17.36 2.02
C MET A 79 12.43 -17.59 3.15
N ASP A 80 13.16 -18.71 3.16
CA ASP A 80 14.26 -18.92 4.12
C ASP A 80 15.35 -17.83 3.96
N ARG A 81 15.75 -17.48 2.72
CA ARG A 81 16.68 -16.37 2.49
C ARG A 81 16.11 -15.01 2.89
N TYR A 82 14.80 -14.79 2.69
CA TYR A 82 14.14 -13.55 3.13
C TYR A 82 14.13 -13.41 4.65
N LEU A 83 14.00 -14.52 5.39
CA LEU A 83 14.15 -14.52 6.86
C LEU A 83 15.55 -14.10 7.29
N ASP A 84 16.58 -14.63 6.64
CA ASP A 84 17.97 -14.27 6.94
C ASP A 84 18.28 -12.81 6.57
N GLU A 85 17.74 -12.35 5.45
CA GLU A 85 17.87 -10.95 5.01
C GLU A 85 17.17 -9.99 5.97
N TRP A 86 15.98 -10.34 6.46
CA TRP A 86 15.27 -9.60 7.49
C TRP A 86 16.11 -9.39 8.75
N ASP A 87 16.70 -10.47 9.28
CA ASP A 87 17.51 -10.40 10.50
C ASP A 87 18.77 -9.54 10.32
N ARG A 88 19.32 -9.51 9.11
CA ARG A 88 20.44 -8.64 8.74
C ARG A 88 20.01 -7.17 8.64
N LEU A 89 18.88 -6.89 8.00
CA LEU A 89 18.39 -5.54 7.71
C LEU A 89 17.77 -4.86 8.94
N ARG A 90 17.07 -5.62 9.79
CA ARG A 90 16.33 -5.12 10.95
C ARG A 90 15.42 -3.93 10.60
N PRO A 91 14.44 -4.12 9.71
CA PRO A 91 13.69 -3.04 9.13
C PRO A 91 12.86 -2.26 10.15
N THR A 92 12.63 -0.99 9.84
CA THR A 92 11.71 -0.09 10.55
C THR A 92 10.28 -0.23 10.03
N ALA A 93 10.13 -0.60 8.76
CA ALA A 93 8.84 -0.82 8.11
C ALA A 93 8.86 -2.05 7.19
N LEU A 94 7.71 -2.70 7.10
CA LEU A 94 7.41 -3.70 6.08
C LEU A 94 6.26 -3.17 5.21
N PHE A 95 6.43 -3.22 3.90
CA PHE A 95 5.40 -2.82 2.93
C PHE A 95 5.14 -3.98 1.96
N GLY A 96 3.87 -4.26 1.63
CA GLY A 96 3.60 -5.29 0.63
C GLY A 96 2.15 -5.72 0.49
N TYR A 97 1.95 -6.80 -0.26
CA TYR A 97 0.63 -7.42 -0.40
C TYR A 97 0.25 -8.16 0.89
N PRO A 98 -1.00 -8.00 1.39
CA PRO A 98 -1.46 -8.71 2.58
C PRO A 98 -1.25 -10.23 2.50
N SER A 99 -1.60 -10.84 1.38
CA SER A 99 -1.47 -12.28 1.15
C SER A 99 -0.02 -12.75 1.20
N SER A 100 0.90 -12.00 0.60
CA SER A 100 2.34 -12.32 0.57
C SER A 100 2.97 -12.19 1.95
N ILE A 101 2.65 -11.15 2.70
CA ILE A 101 3.15 -10.96 4.06
C ILE A 101 2.58 -12.05 4.99
N ALA A 102 1.29 -12.38 4.87
CA ALA A 102 0.69 -13.46 5.65
C ALA A 102 1.33 -14.82 5.33
N LEU A 103 1.67 -15.09 4.06
CA LEU A 103 2.41 -16.29 3.66
C LEU A 103 3.82 -16.30 4.29
N PHE A 104 4.53 -15.18 4.26
CA PHE A 104 5.84 -15.03 4.88
C PHE A 104 5.79 -15.28 6.40
N VAL A 105 4.79 -14.74 7.10
CA VAL A 105 4.57 -14.99 8.53
C VAL A 105 4.29 -16.46 8.82
N ARG A 106 3.42 -17.11 8.02
CA ARG A 106 3.15 -18.55 8.16
C ARG A 106 4.43 -19.38 7.98
N HIS A 107 5.24 -19.05 6.96
CA HIS A 107 6.51 -19.72 6.73
C HIS A 107 7.49 -19.52 7.91
N ALA A 108 7.64 -18.32 8.42
CA ALA A 108 8.48 -18.03 9.58
C ALA A 108 8.06 -18.86 10.81
N ARG A 109 6.75 -19.00 11.05
CA ARG A 109 6.21 -19.84 12.12
C ARG A 109 6.54 -21.33 11.93
N THR A 110 6.40 -21.86 10.71
CA THR A 110 6.74 -23.27 10.42
C THR A 110 8.24 -23.56 10.58
N ARG A 111 9.09 -22.54 10.42
CA ARG A 111 10.53 -22.62 10.67
C ARG A 111 10.91 -22.32 12.12
N ASN A 112 9.95 -22.09 13.02
CA ASN A 112 10.18 -21.65 14.40
C ASN A 112 11.10 -20.42 14.49
N ARG A 113 11.05 -19.54 13.47
CA ARG A 113 11.85 -18.31 13.43
C ARG A 113 11.09 -17.18 14.11
N SER A 114 11.75 -16.51 15.06
CA SER A 114 11.31 -15.25 15.63
C SER A 114 12.16 -14.14 15.03
N LEU A 115 11.59 -13.40 14.08
CA LEU A 115 12.31 -12.33 13.39
C LEU A 115 12.66 -11.18 14.35
N ASN A 116 13.82 -10.57 14.11
CA ASN A 116 14.21 -9.37 14.85
C ASN A 116 13.32 -8.19 14.45
N ARG A 117 12.49 -7.75 15.36
CA ARG A 117 11.51 -6.66 15.20
C ARG A 117 11.77 -5.47 16.12
N ALA A 118 12.97 -5.38 16.69
CA ALA A 118 13.30 -4.32 17.67
C ALA A 118 13.15 -2.90 17.10
N ARG A 119 13.23 -2.72 15.79
CA ARG A 119 13.06 -1.43 15.10
C ARG A 119 11.74 -1.30 14.34
N LEU A 120 11.02 -2.42 14.14
CA LEU A 120 9.79 -2.40 13.34
C LEU A 120 8.72 -1.54 14.04
N ARG A 121 8.11 -0.64 13.31
CA ARG A 121 7.09 0.30 13.79
C ARG A 121 5.71 0.01 13.24
N ALA A 122 5.65 -0.43 11.98
CA ALA A 122 4.39 -0.77 11.32
C ALA A 122 4.60 -1.72 10.14
N VAL A 123 3.53 -2.43 9.79
CA VAL A 123 3.38 -3.15 8.52
C VAL A 123 2.36 -2.38 7.69
N PHE A 124 2.74 -2.02 6.46
CA PHE A 124 1.85 -1.34 5.51
C PHE A 124 1.43 -2.34 4.44
N VAL A 125 0.14 -2.48 4.24
CA VAL A 125 -0.44 -3.39 3.25
C VAL A 125 -1.24 -2.62 2.21
N THR A 126 -1.27 -3.10 0.97
CA THR A 126 -2.06 -2.50 -0.11
C THR A 126 -2.20 -3.45 -1.30
N GLY A 127 -3.05 -3.08 -2.26
CA GLY A 127 -3.20 -3.77 -3.55
C GLY A 127 -4.10 -5.00 -3.52
N GLU A 128 -4.52 -5.44 -2.35
CA GLU A 128 -5.44 -6.55 -2.12
C GLU A 128 -6.27 -6.29 -0.87
N VAL A 129 -7.37 -7.01 -0.71
CA VAL A 129 -8.16 -6.97 0.54
C VAL A 129 -7.34 -7.55 1.69
N CYS A 130 -7.15 -6.78 2.75
CA CYS A 130 -6.53 -7.25 3.99
C CYS A 130 -7.58 -7.93 4.87
N TYR A 131 -7.71 -9.25 4.74
CA TYR A 131 -8.65 -10.02 5.56
C TYR A 131 -8.30 -9.97 7.05
N ALA A 132 -9.32 -9.93 7.91
CA ALA A 132 -9.13 -9.81 9.37
C ALA A 132 -8.23 -10.90 9.96
N GLN A 133 -8.31 -12.11 9.46
CA GLN A 133 -7.46 -13.22 9.88
C GLN A 133 -5.97 -13.01 9.53
N ASP A 134 -5.68 -12.47 8.34
CA ASP A 134 -4.31 -12.21 7.91
C ASP A 134 -3.74 -11.00 8.66
N ARG A 135 -4.53 -9.94 8.83
CA ARG A 135 -4.18 -8.80 9.68
C ARG A 135 -3.80 -9.24 11.08
N LYS A 136 -4.68 -10.03 11.72
CA LYS A 136 -4.43 -10.56 13.07
C LYS A 136 -3.16 -11.42 13.12
N ALA A 137 -2.95 -12.28 12.13
CA ALA A 137 -1.76 -13.12 12.06
C ALA A 137 -0.46 -12.30 11.96
N MET A 138 -0.47 -11.19 11.21
CA MET A 138 0.65 -10.26 11.08
C MET A 138 0.86 -9.48 12.39
N GLU A 139 -0.20 -8.91 12.98
CA GLU A 139 -0.12 -8.17 14.24
C GLU A 139 0.38 -9.04 15.39
N ASP A 140 -0.13 -10.26 15.53
CA ASP A 140 0.31 -11.22 16.56
C ASP A 140 1.78 -11.63 16.37
N TYR A 141 2.24 -11.73 15.12
CA TYR A 141 3.61 -12.14 14.83
C TYR A 141 4.61 -11.00 14.99
N PHE A 142 4.31 -9.84 14.44
CA PHE A 142 5.22 -8.69 14.46
C PHE A 142 5.10 -7.82 15.71
N GLY A 143 3.95 -7.83 16.38
CA GLY A 143 3.69 -7.01 17.58
C GLY A 143 3.58 -5.52 17.29
N VAL A 144 3.28 -5.14 16.05
CA VAL A 144 3.10 -3.75 15.59
C VAL A 144 1.82 -3.62 14.78
N PRO A 145 1.27 -2.41 14.63
CA PRO A 145 0.04 -2.21 13.85
C PRO A 145 0.25 -2.55 12.38
N VAL A 146 -0.82 -3.09 11.77
CA VAL A 146 -0.96 -3.27 10.32
C VAL A 146 -1.83 -2.14 9.79
N ALA A 147 -1.30 -1.31 8.91
CA ALA A 147 -1.98 -0.18 8.29
C ALA A 147 -2.31 -0.49 6.83
N ASP A 148 -3.59 -0.35 6.47
CA ASP A 148 -4.07 -0.58 5.12
C ASP A 148 -3.98 0.69 4.27
N GLY A 149 -3.65 0.53 2.99
CA GLY A 149 -3.64 1.58 1.99
C GLY A 149 -4.52 1.21 0.81
N TYR A 150 -5.51 2.04 0.52
CA TYR A 150 -6.37 1.89 -0.64
C TYR A 150 -5.88 2.75 -1.80
N GLY A 151 -5.81 2.16 -2.97
CA GLY A 151 -5.40 2.84 -4.19
C GLY A 151 -5.26 1.90 -5.38
N SER A 152 -5.03 2.49 -6.54
CA SER A 152 -4.78 1.76 -7.78
C SER A 152 -3.62 2.41 -8.55
N ARG A 153 -3.16 1.73 -9.59
CA ARG A 153 -2.13 2.32 -10.46
C ARG A 153 -2.66 3.52 -11.25
N GLU A 154 -3.95 3.48 -11.60
CA GLU A 154 -4.65 4.52 -12.36
C GLU A 154 -4.93 5.75 -11.49
N ALA A 155 -5.38 5.53 -10.26
CA ALA A 155 -5.82 6.60 -9.36
C ALA A 155 -4.79 7.00 -8.30
N GLY A 156 -3.65 6.27 -8.20
CA GLY A 156 -2.61 6.53 -7.20
C GLY A 156 -3.04 6.11 -5.79
N PHE A 157 -2.46 6.73 -4.77
CA PHE A 157 -2.81 6.50 -3.37
C PHE A 157 -4.05 7.31 -2.99
N ILE A 158 -5.20 6.65 -2.91
CA ILE A 158 -6.50 7.27 -2.65
C ILE A 158 -6.68 7.53 -1.16
N ALA A 159 -6.47 6.52 -0.33
CA ALA A 159 -6.64 6.64 1.12
C ALA A 159 -5.70 5.74 1.91
N HIS A 160 -5.40 6.13 3.16
CA HIS A 160 -4.53 5.37 4.06
C HIS A 160 -5.11 5.27 5.45
N GLN A 161 -4.96 4.12 6.07
CA GLN A 161 -5.38 3.87 7.43
C GLN A 161 -4.43 4.53 8.44
N CYS A 162 -4.99 5.17 9.46
CA CYS A 162 -4.23 5.73 10.56
C CYS A 162 -4.13 4.74 11.74
N GLN A 163 -3.35 5.10 12.78
CA GLN A 163 -3.16 4.30 14.00
C GLN A 163 -4.45 3.97 14.76
N HIS A 164 -5.54 4.71 14.51
CA HIS A 164 -6.84 4.47 15.13
C HIS A 164 -7.80 3.69 14.23
N GLY A 165 -7.29 3.13 13.13
CA GLY A 165 -8.07 2.30 12.21
C GLY A 165 -8.91 3.07 11.18
N GLY A 166 -8.99 4.41 11.26
CA GLY A 166 -9.71 5.22 10.29
C GLY A 166 -8.94 5.35 8.98
N MET A 167 -9.62 5.16 7.85
CA MET A 167 -9.08 5.40 6.51
C MET A 167 -9.23 6.89 6.18
N HIS A 168 -8.19 7.54 5.67
CA HIS A 168 -8.17 8.97 5.36
C HIS A 168 -7.77 9.22 3.92
N MET A 169 -8.58 9.98 3.19
CA MET A 169 -8.33 10.35 1.79
C MET A 169 -7.10 11.23 1.64
N THR A 170 -6.41 11.05 0.53
CA THR A 170 -5.27 11.87 0.10
C THR A 170 -5.79 13.07 -0.72
N ALA A 171 -6.56 13.95 -0.08
CA ALA A 171 -7.29 15.03 -0.75
C ALA A 171 -6.41 16.08 -1.44
N GLU A 172 -5.11 16.08 -1.17
CA GLU A 172 -4.14 16.90 -1.89
C GLU A 172 -3.89 16.38 -3.32
N ASN A 173 -4.10 15.07 -3.53
CA ASN A 173 -3.81 14.41 -4.80
C ASN A 173 -5.07 14.01 -5.56
N VAL A 174 -6.16 13.71 -4.84
CA VAL A 174 -7.36 13.12 -5.44
C VAL A 174 -8.65 13.76 -4.91
N ILE A 175 -9.63 13.87 -5.78
CA ILE A 175 -11.03 14.06 -5.41
C ILE A 175 -11.68 12.69 -5.49
N VAL A 176 -12.40 12.30 -4.43
CA VAL A 176 -13.16 11.05 -4.35
C VAL A 176 -14.64 11.38 -4.31
N GLU A 177 -15.39 10.81 -5.24
CA GLU A 177 -16.84 10.83 -5.30
C GLU A 177 -17.37 9.42 -5.05
N ILE A 178 -18.47 9.30 -4.34
CA ILE A 178 -19.19 8.02 -4.20
C ILE A 178 -20.50 8.14 -4.98
N LEU A 179 -20.71 7.25 -5.94
CA LEU A 179 -21.88 7.29 -6.81
C LEU A 179 -22.78 6.07 -6.58
N CYS A 180 -24.07 6.32 -6.28
CA CYS A 180 -25.13 5.34 -6.28
C CYS A 180 -26.04 5.62 -7.48
N ASP A 181 -26.19 4.65 -8.37
CA ASP A 181 -26.98 4.78 -9.61
C ASP A 181 -26.63 6.03 -10.46
N GLY A 182 -25.34 6.40 -10.45
CA GLY A 182 -24.83 7.53 -11.23
C GLY A 182 -25.05 8.92 -10.59
N GLN A 183 -25.67 8.99 -9.42
CA GLN A 183 -25.84 10.20 -8.63
C GLN A 183 -24.90 10.18 -7.42
N GLU A 184 -24.60 11.34 -6.85
CA GLU A 184 -23.82 11.44 -5.63
C GLU A 184 -24.56 10.73 -4.47
N ALA A 185 -23.88 9.78 -3.82
CA ALA A 185 -24.42 9.02 -2.71
C ALA A 185 -24.65 9.91 -1.48
N ALA A 186 -25.69 9.61 -0.72
CA ALA A 186 -25.89 10.24 0.57
C ALA A 186 -24.77 9.88 1.56
N ALA A 187 -24.63 10.65 2.64
CA ALA A 187 -23.67 10.34 3.70
C ALA A 187 -23.90 8.92 4.23
N GLU A 188 -22.82 8.14 4.36
CA GLU A 188 -22.80 6.73 4.78
C GLU A 188 -23.44 5.73 3.77
N GLU A 189 -24.01 6.19 2.68
CA GLU A 189 -24.47 5.34 1.61
C GLU A 189 -23.29 4.76 0.84
N SER A 190 -23.36 3.47 0.55
CA SER A 190 -22.34 2.78 -0.24
C SER A 190 -22.61 2.97 -1.73
N GLY A 191 -21.57 3.27 -2.48
CA GLY A 191 -21.63 3.42 -3.93
C GLY A 191 -20.30 3.15 -4.59
N GLU A 192 -20.25 3.31 -5.90
CA GLU A 192 -19.02 3.16 -6.66
C GLU A 192 -18.06 4.30 -6.38
N ILE A 193 -16.80 3.96 -6.13
CA ILE A 193 -15.73 4.93 -5.94
C ILE A 193 -15.30 5.49 -7.30
N VAL A 194 -15.41 6.79 -7.45
CA VAL A 194 -14.98 7.54 -8.63
C VAL A 194 -13.91 8.53 -8.22
N VAL A 195 -12.79 8.55 -8.96
CA VAL A 195 -11.62 9.34 -8.59
C VAL A 195 -11.19 10.29 -9.69
N THR A 196 -10.92 11.54 -9.33
CA THR A 196 -10.21 12.49 -10.17
C THR A 196 -8.82 12.74 -9.58
N HIS A 197 -7.77 12.43 -10.34
CA HIS A 197 -6.39 12.67 -9.90
C HIS A 197 -5.94 14.09 -10.28
N LEU A 198 -5.57 14.90 -9.30
CA LEU A 198 -5.29 16.34 -9.49
C LEU A 198 -3.95 16.62 -10.16
N ASP A 199 -2.99 15.70 -10.09
CA ASP A 199 -1.62 15.86 -10.57
C ASP A 199 -1.24 14.94 -11.74
N ALA A 200 -2.20 14.28 -12.39
CA ALA A 200 -1.98 13.40 -13.54
C ALA A 200 -2.12 14.15 -14.86
N TYR A 201 -1.19 15.06 -15.16
CA TYR A 201 -1.26 15.90 -16.36
C TYR A 201 -0.86 15.17 -17.63
N GLY A 202 0.04 14.19 -17.55
CA GLY A 202 0.50 13.42 -18.69
C GLY A 202 -0.56 12.51 -19.29
N MET A 203 -1.47 12.02 -18.46
CA MET A 203 -2.68 11.29 -18.84
C MET A 203 -3.73 11.53 -17.74
N PRO A 204 -4.62 12.52 -17.91
CA PRO A 204 -5.58 12.88 -16.88
C PRO A 204 -6.61 11.78 -16.62
N PHE A 205 -6.75 11.39 -15.36
CA PHE A 205 -7.85 10.54 -14.88
C PHE A 205 -8.88 11.44 -14.21
N ILE A 206 -9.92 11.78 -14.96
CA ILE A 206 -11.02 12.65 -14.51
C ILE A 206 -12.26 11.79 -14.37
N ARG A 207 -12.82 11.73 -13.15
CA ARG A 207 -13.98 10.91 -12.80
C ARG A 207 -13.80 9.44 -13.25
N TYR A 208 -12.60 8.90 -12.96
CA TYR A 208 -12.27 7.51 -13.27
C TYR A 208 -13.04 6.58 -12.32
N ARG A 209 -13.85 5.70 -12.89
CA ARG A 209 -14.60 4.68 -12.16
C ARG A 209 -13.65 3.55 -11.80
N THR A 210 -13.43 3.34 -10.49
CA THR A 210 -12.47 2.31 -10.04
C THR A 210 -13.02 0.89 -10.14
N GLY A 211 -14.35 0.75 -10.16
CA GLY A 211 -15.03 -0.53 -10.04
C GLY A 211 -15.12 -1.04 -8.60
N ASP A 212 -14.56 -0.31 -7.65
CA ASP A 212 -14.65 -0.63 -6.23
C ASP A 212 -15.83 0.08 -5.58
N VAL A 213 -16.29 -0.45 -4.45
CA VAL A 213 -17.40 0.10 -3.66
C VAL A 213 -16.87 0.65 -2.34
N GLY A 214 -17.32 1.85 -1.98
CA GLY A 214 -16.98 2.51 -0.73
C GLY A 214 -18.06 3.45 -0.25
N ARG A 215 -17.79 4.14 0.85
CA ARG A 215 -18.67 5.18 1.40
C ARG A 215 -17.87 6.23 2.13
N LEU A 216 -18.36 7.46 2.14
CA LEU A 216 -17.80 8.53 2.96
C LEU A 216 -18.35 8.44 4.38
N LEU A 217 -17.46 8.51 5.36
CA LEU A 217 -17.84 8.47 6.77
C LEU A 217 -17.95 9.89 7.33
N PRO A 218 -19.07 10.28 7.94
CA PRO A 218 -19.29 11.64 8.46
C PRO A 218 -18.55 11.87 9.79
N VAL A 219 -18.08 10.80 10.44
CA VAL A 219 -17.51 10.87 11.79
C VAL A 219 -16.03 11.21 11.72
N ARG A 220 -15.63 12.26 12.45
CA ARG A 220 -14.20 12.58 12.62
C ARG A 220 -13.48 11.45 13.33
N CYS A 221 -12.37 11.00 12.74
CA CYS A 221 -11.49 10.02 13.37
C CYS A 221 -10.85 10.59 14.64
N ARG A 222 -10.66 9.75 15.65
CA ARG A 222 -9.96 10.11 16.92
C ARG A 222 -8.53 10.61 16.71
N CYS A 223 -7.91 10.31 15.55
CA CYS A 223 -6.59 10.83 15.21
C CYS A 223 -6.57 12.33 14.87
N GLY A 224 -7.73 12.98 14.77
CA GLY A 224 -7.87 14.40 14.42
C GLY A 224 -7.75 14.71 12.92
N ARG A 225 -7.46 13.72 12.07
CA ARG A 225 -7.43 13.90 10.61
C ARG A 225 -8.84 13.93 10.05
N GLY A 226 -9.05 14.79 9.06
CA GLY A 226 -10.33 14.88 8.32
C GLY A 226 -10.45 13.86 7.20
N LEU A 227 -11.54 13.98 6.42
CA LEU A 227 -11.80 13.27 5.18
C LEU A 227 -11.71 11.73 5.31
N PRO A 228 -12.51 11.12 6.21
CA PRO A 228 -12.54 9.66 6.34
C PRO A 228 -13.31 9.02 5.16
N LEU A 229 -12.80 7.88 4.71
CA LEU A 229 -13.37 7.03 3.66
C LEU A 229 -13.81 5.70 4.24
#